data_b4e15e2c2385c03e5289958d7265b203
#
_entry.id   b4e15e2c2385c03e5289958d7265b203
#
_cell.length_a   1.000
_cell.length_b   1.000
_cell.length_c   1.000
_cell.angle_alpha   90.00
_cell.angle_beta   90.00
_cell.angle_gamma   90.00
#
_symmetry.space_group_name_H-M   'P 1'
#
loop_
_entity.id
_entity.type
_entity.pdbx_description
1 polymer ?
#
loop_
_entity_poly.entity_id
_entity_poly.type
_entity_poly.pdbx_seq_one_letter_code
_entity_poly.pdbx_strand_id
1 'polypeptide(L)'
;SKNSSVFKKKSITTNDLDVDNLWLLNEGHCMRTQVLNICRTTKNNRLQSLTYNTGSVETLIRMVDVNNGATLLPELALAELNAKQLNKVRYFKSPEPVREISLVTHKNFIKKRMLNAIKEEILAIIPKTMKQRKKKDVIGI
;
A
#
# COMPACT_ATOMS: atom_id res chain seq x y z
N SER A 1 -5.78 -13.93 -1.23
CA SER A 1 -6.20 -15.30 -1.59
C SER A 1 -7.69 -15.36 -1.89
N LYS A 2 -8.14 -16.28 -2.74
CA LYS A 2 -9.57 -16.49 -3.06
C LYS A 2 -10.40 -16.90 -1.85
N ASN A 3 -9.77 -17.49 -0.84
CA ASN A 3 -10.43 -17.95 0.38
C ASN A 3 -10.59 -16.82 1.42
N SER A 4 -10.04 -15.65 1.18
CA SER A 4 -10.20 -14.48 2.07
C SER A 4 -11.62 -13.92 1.96
N SER A 5 -12.22 -13.54 3.09
CA SER A 5 -13.54 -12.87 3.14
C SER A 5 -13.58 -11.59 2.30
N VAL A 6 -12.42 -10.93 2.19
CA VAL A 6 -12.23 -9.69 1.40
C VAL A 6 -12.41 -9.95 -0.11
N PHE A 7 -12.09 -11.15 -0.59
CA PHE A 7 -12.18 -11.49 -2.02
C PHE A 7 -13.58 -11.38 -2.60
N LYS A 8 -14.61 -11.66 -1.79
CA LYS A 8 -16.03 -11.60 -2.21
C LYS A 8 -16.54 -10.17 -2.41
N LYS A 9 -15.82 -9.16 -1.92
CA LYS A 9 -16.21 -7.75 -2.00
C LYS A 9 -15.62 -7.08 -3.24
N LYS A 10 -16.37 -6.18 -3.86
CA LYS A 10 -15.86 -5.34 -4.98
C LYS A 10 -14.88 -4.27 -4.50
N SER A 11 -15.13 -3.71 -3.32
CA SER A 11 -14.28 -2.72 -2.64
C SER A 11 -14.36 -2.93 -1.13
N ILE A 12 -13.33 -2.51 -0.42
CA ILE A 12 -13.13 -2.77 0.99
C ILE A 12 -13.00 -1.48 1.80
N THR A 13 -13.19 -1.60 3.10
CA THR A 13 -12.85 -0.58 4.09
C THR A 13 -11.72 -1.11 4.98
N THR A 14 -11.14 -0.25 5.78
CA THR A 14 -10.11 -0.66 6.75
C THR A 14 -10.64 -1.69 7.75
N ASN A 15 -11.94 -1.62 8.10
CA ASN A 15 -12.60 -2.57 9.00
C ASN A 15 -12.80 -3.97 8.41
N ASP A 16 -12.66 -4.12 7.11
CA ASP A 16 -12.77 -5.41 6.42
C ASP A 16 -11.46 -6.21 6.45
N LEU A 17 -10.38 -5.60 6.92
CA LEU A 17 -9.08 -6.26 7.01
C LEU A 17 -9.07 -7.23 8.20
N ASP A 18 -8.79 -8.48 7.88
CA ASP A 18 -8.55 -9.52 8.88
C ASP A 18 -7.06 -9.52 9.22
N VAL A 19 -6.74 -8.94 10.35
CA VAL A 19 -5.34 -8.71 10.80
C VAL A 19 -4.63 -10.04 11.05
N ASP A 20 -5.36 -11.07 11.50
CA ASP A 20 -4.78 -12.39 11.83
C ASP A 20 -4.34 -13.14 10.56
N ASN A 21 -4.88 -12.77 9.40
CA ASN A 21 -4.54 -13.32 8.09
C ASN A 21 -3.83 -12.33 7.16
N LEU A 22 -3.19 -11.31 7.75
CA LEU A 22 -2.49 -10.28 7.00
C LEU A 22 -0.99 -10.55 6.97
N TRP A 23 -0.45 -10.75 5.76
CA TRP A 23 0.99 -10.88 5.52
C TRP A 23 1.65 -9.50 5.48
N LEU A 24 2.73 -9.31 6.26
CA LEU A 24 3.43 -8.04 6.40
C LEU A 24 4.91 -8.17 6.03
N LEU A 25 5.51 -7.06 5.62
CA LEU A 25 6.95 -6.93 5.46
C LEU A 25 7.65 -6.95 6.83
N ASN A 26 8.97 -7.14 6.79
CA ASN A 26 9.84 -7.11 7.97
C ASN A 26 9.74 -5.82 8.76
N GLU A 27 10.19 -5.89 9.99
CA GLU A 27 10.47 -4.70 10.80
C GLU A 27 11.52 -3.82 10.08
N GLY A 28 11.38 -2.49 10.27
CA GLY A 28 12.22 -1.50 9.58
C GLY A 28 11.66 -1.02 8.23
N HIS A 29 10.71 -1.74 7.63
CA HIS A 29 10.01 -1.24 6.45
C HIS A 29 8.93 -0.22 6.82
N CYS A 30 9.04 1.00 6.31
CA CYS A 30 8.04 2.05 6.53
C CYS A 30 6.61 1.61 6.13
N MET A 31 6.48 0.80 5.08
CA MET A 31 5.21 0.25 4.65
C MET A 31 4.58 -0.66 5.71
N ARG A 32 5.37 -1.44 6.47
CA ARG A 32 4.85 -2.24 7.59
C ARG A 32 4.16 -1.37 8.63
N THR A 33 4.85 -0.33 9.10
CA THR A 33 4.31 0.61 10.10
C THR A 33 3.02 1.25 9.59
N GLN A 34 2.99 1.68 8.34
CA GLN A 34 1.80 2.26 7.73
C GLN A 34 0.63 1.28 7.67
N VAL A 35 0.87 0.03 7.28
CA VAL A 35 -0.16 -1.02 7.26
C VAL A 35 -0.69 -1.27 8.67
N LEU A 36 0.18 -1.34 9.66
CA LEU A 36 -0.21 -1.49 11.05
C LEU A 36 -1.03 -0.29 11.56
N ASN A 37 -0.69 0.93 11.15
CA ASN A 37 -1.46 2.12 11.49
C ASN A 37 -2.87 2.10 10.87
N ILE A 38 -3.00 1.64 9.63
CA ILE A 38 -4.32 1.40 9.00
C ILE A 38 -5.13 0.39 9.81
N CYS A 39 -4.49 -0.68 10.30
CA CYS A 39 -5.16 -1.73 11.05
C CYS A 39 -5.46 -1.34 12.51
N ARG A 40 -4.67 -0.49 13.14
CA ARG A 40 -4.90 -0.03 14.54
C ARG A 40 -6.15 0.83 14.70
N THR A 41 -6.61 1.48 13.64
CA THR A 41 -7.90 2.15 13.61
C THR A 41 -9.08 1.16 13.69
N THR A 42 -8.82 -0.12 13.47
CA THR A 42 -9.79 -1.19 13.68
C THR A 42 -9.66 -1.74 15.12
N LYS A 43 -10.77 -1.88 15.82
CA LYS A 43 -10.90 -2.16 17.26
C LYS A 43 -10.26 -3.46 17.80
N ASN A 44 -9.49 -4.20 17.03
CA ASN A 44 -8.90 -5.47 17.44
C ASN A 44 -7.40 -5.34 17.74
N ASN A 45 -7.08 -5.24 19.02
CA ASN A 45 -5.73 -5.11 19.59
C ASN A 45 -4.86 -6.40 19.55
N ARG A 46 -5.24 -7.42 18.80
CA ARG A 46 -4.44 -8.66 18.68
C ARG A 46 -3.71 -8.66 17.34
N LEU A 47 -2.52 -8.09 17.33
CA LEU A 47 -1.58 -8.15 16.20
C LEU A 47 -0.82 -9.50 16.22
N GLN A 48 -1.51 -10.60 16.03
CA GLN A 48 -0.86 -11.85 15.58
C GLN A 48 -0.83 -11.83 14.04
N SER A 49 -0.16 -10.84 13.48
CA SER A 49 0.12 -10.82 12.05
C SER A 49 1.02 -11.99 11.70
N LEU A 50 0.71 -12.67 10.59
CA LEU A 50 1.60 -13.69 10.02
C LEU A 50 2.91 -13.00 9.61
N THR A 51 3.88 -13.04 10.50
CA THR A 51 5.19 -12.42 10.30
C THR A 51 6.08 -13.41 9.56
N TYR A 52 6.21 -13.24 8.26
CA TYR A 52 7.29 -13.86 7.53
C TYR A 52 8.36 -12.80 7.27
N ASN A 53 9.62 -13.16 7.56
CA ASN A 53 10.75 -12.24 7.39
C ASN A 53 11.08 -12.05 5.90
N THR A 54 10.26 -11.27 5.20
CA THR A 54 10.55 -10.86 3.81
C THR A 54 10.73 -9.35 3.70
N GLY A 55 11.83 -8.95 3.07
CA GLY A 55 12.11 -7.55 2.71
C GLY A 55 11.58 -7.17 1.34
N SER A 56 10.95 -8.10 0.59
CA SER A 56 10.52 -7.89 -0.79
C SER A 56 9.01 -7.96 -0.94
N VAL A 57 8.44 -6.96 -1.61
CA VAL A 57 7.02 -6.92 -1.99
C VAL A 57 6.68 -8.08 -2.92
N GLU A 58 7.58 -8.46 -3.83
CA GLU A 58 7.37 -9.59 -4.74
C GLU A 58 7.23 -10.92 -3.99
N THR A 59 8.11 -11.15 -3.01
CA THR A 59 8.03 -12.34 -2.17
C THR A 59 6.71 -12.35 -1.39
N LEU A 60 6.29 -11.20 -0.87
CA LEU A 60 5.03 -11.05 -0.17
C LEU A 60 3.82 -11.41 -1.07
N ILE A 61 3.81 -10.96 -2.32
CA ILE A 61 2.79 -11.30 -3.31
C ILE A 61 2.75 -12.82 -3.56
N ARG A 62 3.91 -13.45 -3.73
CA ARG A 62 4.02 -14.91 -3.91
C ARG A 62 3.51 -15.67 -2.69
N MET A 63 3.83 -15.20 -1.49
CA MET A 63 3.32 -15.81 -0.25
C MET A 63 1.79 -15.78 -0.18
N VAL A 64 1.17 -14.65 -0.53
CA VAL A 64 -0.30 -14.53 -0.61
C VAL A 64 -0.90 -15.43 -1.71
N ASP A 65 -0.17 -15.68 -2.79
CA ASP A 65 -0.64 -16.56 -3.86
C ASP A 65 -0.65 -18.03 -3.46
N VAL A 66 0.34 -18.46 -2.70
CA VAL A 66 0.51 -19.87 -2.27
C VAL A 66 -0.30 -20.15 -1.00
N ASN A 67 -0.30 -19.20 -0.06
CA ASN A 67 -0.96 -19.35 1.23
C ASN A 67 -2.30 -18.60 1.27
N ASN A 68 -3.11 -18.92 2.25
CA ASN A 68 -4.31 -18.14 2.55
C ASN A 68 -3.89 -16.80 3.21
N GLY A 69 -4.68 -15.75 3.00
CA GLY A 69 -4.46 -14.45 3.59
C GLY A 69 -4.52 -13.31 2.58
N ALA A 70 -4.14 -12.14 3.03
CA ALA A 70 -4.11 -10.92 2.26
C ALA A 70 -2.85 -10.10 2.56
N THR A 71 -2.55 -9.13 1.73
CA THR A 71 -1.55 -8.09 2.00
C THR A 71 -2.00 -6.77 1.42
N LEU A 72 -1.42 -5.67 1.88
CA LEU A 72 -1.62 -4.35 1.28
C LEU A 72 -0.45 -4.04 0.34
N LEU A 73 -0.80 -3.53 -0.83
CA LEU A 73 0.17 -3.16 -1.85
C LEU A 73 0.03 -1.67 -2.21
N PRO A 74 1.14 -0.96 -2.46
CA PRO A 74 1.08 0.34 -3.11
C PRO A 74 0.47 0.20 -4.51
N GLU A 75 -0.31 1.18 -4.96
CA GLU A 75 -0.93 1.14 -6.30
C GLU A 75 0.10 0.95 -7.42
N LEU A 76 1.29 1.53 -7.30
CA LEU A 76 2.37 1.37 -8.28
C LEU A 76 2.86 -0.08 -8.42
N ALA A 77 2.79 -0.88 -7.35
CA ALA A 77 3.18 -2.29 -7.42
C ALA A 77 2.21 -3.14 -8.27
N LEU A 78 1.03 -2.62 -8.60
CA LEU A 78 0.05 -3.33 -9.42
C LEU A 78 0.51 -3.48 -10.88
N ALA A 79 1.43 -2.63 -11.35
CA ALA A 79 2.01 -2.71 -12.69
C ALA A 79 2.79 -4.02 -12.93
N GLU A 80 3.32 -4.63 -11.87
CA GLU A 80 4.10 -5.87 -11.91
C GLU A 80 3.22 -7.13 -11.77
N LEU A 81 1.92 -6.98 -11.54
CA LEU A 81 1.01 -8.10 -11.32
C LEU A 81 0.54 -8.70 -12.64
N ASN A 82 0.50 -10.03 -12.70
CA ASN A 82 -0.13 -10.74 -13.80
C ASN A 82 -1.68 -10.70 -13.71
N ALA A 83 -2.36 -11.09 -14.78
CA ALA A 83 -3.83 -11.05 -14.85
C ALA A 83 -4.54 -11.84 -13.73
N LYS A 84 -3.98 -12.99 -13.31
CA LYS A 84 -4.54 -13.80 -12.21
C LYS A 84 -4.44 -13.09 -10.86
N GLN A 85 -3.34 -12.37 -10.64
CA GLN A 85 -3.10 -11.58 -9.43
C GLN A 85 -3.97 -10.32 -9.41
N LEU A 86 -4.08 -9.61 -10.54
CA LEU A 86 -4.95 -8.43 -10.68
C LEU A 86 -6.41 -8.74 -10.34
N ASN A 87 -6.91 -9.92 -10.73
CA ASN A 87 -8.25 -10.36 -10.38
C ASN A 87 -8.48 -10.50 -8.86
N LYS A 88 -7.41 -10.65 -8.07
CA LYS A 88 -7.47 -10.72 -6.61
C LYS A 88 -7.39 -9.36 -5.93
N VAL A 89 -7.03 -8.30 -6.65
CA VAL A 89 -6.92 -6.94 -6.10
C VAL A 89 -8.28 -6.39 -5.71
N ARG A 90 -8.34 -5.71 -4.57
CA ARG A 90 -9.51 -4.96 -4.10
C ARG A 90 -9.07 -3.58 -3.66
N TYR A 91 -9.78 -2.57 -4.11
CA TYR A 91 -9.50 -1.19 -3.76
C TYR A 91 -10.28 -0.76 -2.53
N PHE A 92 -9.70 0.14 -1.77
CA PHE A 92 -10.40 0.76 -0.65
C PHE A 92 -11.50 1.71 -1.15
N LYS A 93 -12.59 1.79 -0.37
CA LYS A 93 -13.60 2.83 -0.53
C LYS A 93 -13.03 4.17 -0.07
N SER A 94 -13.56 5.27 -0.64
CA SER A 94 -13.21 6.62 -0.16
C SER A 94 -13.75 6.84 1.29
N PRO A 95 -12.94 7.46 2.19
CA PRO A 95 -11.59 7.97 1.99
C PRO A 95 -10.57 6.83 1.91
N GLU A 96 -9.78 6.83 0.82
CA GLU A 96 -8.77 5.81 0.60
C GLU A 96 -7.53 6.09 1.48
N PRO A 97 -6.95 5.07 2.17
CA PRO A 97 -5.69 5.24 2.86
C PRO A 97 -4.58 5.47 1.84
N VAL A 98 -3.86 6.57 2.01
CA VAL A 98 -2.75 6.95 1.12
C VAL A 98 -1.53 7.34 1.94
N ARG A 99 -0.36 7.23 1.32
CA ARG A 99 0.87 7.82 1.85
C ARG A 99 1.31 8.99 1.01
N GLU A 100 1.84 10.00 1.65
CA GLU A 100 2.46 11.14 0.97
C GLU A 100 3.90 10.81 0.59
N ILE A 101 4.28 11.18 -0.63
CA ILE A 101 5.67 11.13 -1.11
C ILE A 101 6.06 12.55 -1.50
N SER A 102 7.13 13.05 -0.90
CA SER A 102 7.57 14.44 -1.06
C SER A 102 9.02 14.51 -1.50
N LEU A 103 9.33 15.50 -2.35
CA LEU A 103 10.70 15.89 -2.62
C LEU A 103 11.16 16.89 -1.54
N VAL A 104 12.14 16.49 -0.76
CA VAL A 104 12.68 17.32 0.33
C VAL A 104 14.07 17.82 -0.06
N THR A 105 14.30 19.12 0.12
CA THR A 105 15.59 19.75 -0.12
C THR A 105 15.96 20.67 1.03
N HIS A 106 17.25 20.96 1.16
CA HIS A 106 17.69 21.99 2.10
C HIS A 106 17.13 23.36 1.68
N LYS A 107 16.79 24.22 2.67
CA LYS A 107 16.21 25.57 2.43
C LYS A 107 17.01 26.44 1.46
N ASN A 108 18.33 26.27 1.42
CA ASN A 108 19.25 27.02 0.57
C ASN A 108 19.63 26.26 -0.71
N PHE A 109 18.80 25.30 -1.16
CA PHE A 109 19.09 24.54 -2.37
C PHE A 109 19.04 25.44 -3.63
N ILE A 110 20.19 25.56 -4.32
CA ILE A 110 20.36 26.52 -5.40
C ILE A 110 19.82 26.00 -6.74
N LYS A 111 19.90 24.67 -6.98
CA LYS A 111 19.57 24.07 -8.29
C LYS A 111 18.06 23.85 -8.48
N LYS A 112 17.27 24.92 -8.34
CA LYS A 112 15.79 24.86 -8.45
C LYS A 112 15.28 24.34 -9.80
N ARG A 113 15.99 24.66 -10.91
CA ARG A 113 15.63 24.15 -12.25
C ARG A 113 15.71 22.63 -12.33
N MET A 114 16.77 22.05 -11.78
CA MET A 114 16.93 20.58 -11.72
C MET A 114 15.83 19.93 -10.87
N LEU A 115 15.51 20.52 -9.72
CA LEU A 115 14.43 20.01 -8.87
C LEU A 115 13.09 20.03 -9.59
N ASN A 116 12.77 21.12 -10.30
CA ASN A 116 11.54 21.23 -11.07
C ASN A 116 11.50 20.21 -12.21
N ALA A 117 12.61 20.02 -12.95
CA ALA A 117 12.66 19.01 -14.00
C ALA A 117 12.41 17.59 -13.45
N ILE A 118 13.06 17.23 -12.34
CA ILE A 118 12.80 15.93 -11.66
C ILE A 118 11.31 15.80 -11.25
N LYS A 119 10.74 16.86 -10.70
CA LYS A 119 9.33 16.87 -10.31
C LYS A 119 8.41 16.67 -11.51
N GLU A 120 8.68 17.33 -12.63
CA GLU A 120 7.90 17.21 -13.85
C GLU A 120 7.99 15.79 -14.43
N GLU A 121 9.18 15.21 -14.48
CA GLU A 121 9.38 13.82 -14.93
C GLU A 121 8.64 12.82 -14.04
N ILE A 122 8.76 12.95 -12.71
CA ILE A 122 8.01 12.10 -11.78
C ILE A 122 6.50 12.23 -12.04
N LEU A 123 6.00 13.46 -12.18
CA LEU A 123 4.58 13.69 -12.45
C LEU A 123 4.15 13.18 -13.83
N ALA A 124 5.05 13.12 -14.81
CA ALA A 124 4.73 12.58 -16.15
C ALA A 124 4.47 11.07 -16.12
N ILE A 125 5.27 10.31 -15.35
CA ILE A 125 5.16 8.85 -15.27
C ILE A 125 4.09 8.34 -14.30
N ILE A 126 3.68 9.16 -13.33
CA ILE A 126 2.63 8.75 -12.36
C ILE A 126 1.29 8.56 -13.07
N PRO A 127 0.55 7.46 -12.80
CA PRO A 127 -0.78 7.22 -13.33
C PRO A 127 -1.74 8.39 -13.07
N LYS A 128 -2.59 8.70 -14.06
CA LYS A 128 -3.57 9.81 -13.95
C LYS A 128 -4.51 9.65 -12.75
N THR A 129 -4.84 8.41 -12.38
CA THR A 129 -5.66 8.08 -11.20
C THR A 129 -5.07 8.58 -9.90
N MET A 130 -3.74 8.56 -9.76
CA MET A 130 -3.03 9.06 -8.57
C MET A 130 -2.97 10.58 -8.49
N LYS A 131 -3.12 11.29 -9.63
CA LYS A 131 -3.10 12.76 -9.68
C LYS A 131 -4.44 13.37 -9.27
N GLN A 132 -5.53 12.59 -9.32
CA GLN A 132 -6.86 13.07 -8.96
C GLN A 132 -7.00 13.23 -7.45
N ARG A 133 -7.39 14.42 -7.00
CA ARG A 133 -7.65 14.72 -5.59
C ARG A 133 -9.05 14.22 -5.20
N LYS A 134 -9.19 12.94 -4.90
CA LYS A 134 -10.33 12.44 -4.13
C LYS A 134 -10.09 12.69 -2.64
N LYS A 135 -11.15 12.58 -1.82
CA LYS A 135 -11.00 12.59 -0.36
C LYS A 135 -10.11 11.40 0.05
N LYS A 136 -8.93 11.69 0.59
CA LYS A 136 -7.90 10.72 0.94
C LYS A 136 -7.62 10.79 2.43
N ASP A 137 -7.28 9.65 3.01
CA ASP A 137 -6.83 9.54 4.40
C ASP A 137 -5.30 9.33 4.38
N VAL A 138 -4.55 10.36 4.76
CA VAL A 138 -3.08 10.32 4.75
C VAL A 138 -2.61 9.57 5.98
N ILE A 139 -2.00 8.41 5.74
CA ILE A 139 -1.46 7.58 6.81
C ILE A 139 -0.05 8.05 7.18
N GLY A 140 0.12 8.48 8.42
CA GLY A 140 1.42 8.85 8.98
C GLY A 140 2.36 7.63 9.13
N ILE A 141 3.65 7.91 9.22
CA ILE A 141 4.71 6.94 9.50
C ILE A 141 4.78 6.72 11.01
#